data_bdf6ca851c873b1201b4a76e9469c99b
#
_entry.id   bdf6ca851c873b1201b4a76e9469c99b
#
_cell.length_a   1.000
_cell.length_b   1.000
_cell.length_c   1.000
_cell.angle_alpha   90.00
_cell.angle_beta   90.00
_cell.angle_gamma   90.00
#
_symmetry.space_group_name_H-M   'P 1'
#
loop_
_entity.id
_entity.type
_entity.pdbx_description
1 polymer ?
#
loop_
_entity_poly.entity_id
_entity_poly.type
_entity_poly.pdbx_seq_one_letter_code
_entity_poly.pdbx_strand_id
1 'polypeptide(L)'
;MRKRLMLSAAAAVTGVLLLTAAGVAACSVATRDAASTTQETGAAGTEAGLDASADPSASASASTSASPSVVPATNCGRYAFAKASTSTLRAAKKKAFAFYFPPYPISIENKDPGSDYWAKWTTEADRLASGTKQGEEMLDRPLTRAPLSGNWRQKDFETEIRQAIDMGLDGFIWEYHSVSSDARWTQLPAMLAAAKAVDPGFRIMLSPDLQQGANSTQASIVNDVLKVKSEPALYKVDGKIVLAPFYPERVAVSFWDGIRTTLAGSGVQSVLVPIFLSGSPNVRAAAWNNSVYGYSLWGNRWVGGADSVRKGAVEAHANGRKYMAPIAFEDTRIYDGRYWESSNSGALRAMMEKAIAGDADWLALITWNDYTESWVAPSKGRGYAVADTIAYYTSWFKTGKRPSLVRDALYYFHRSHRTDAPYDTSLQQIAMHIANGDGASNKVELLAFLSAPGKLVIKQGGTVSTKDVTAAGMVSFAVAMVPGTTPSFELQRAGKVVQALQSKVPIKAKVTHQDMMYRAGGGTACGGKA
;
A
#
# COMPACT_ATOMS: atom_id res chain seq x y z
N MET A 1 55.80 1.33 7.97
CA MET A 1 54.70 0.92 7.06
C MET A 1 53.70 -0.04 7.71
N ARG A 2 53.31 0.12 8.97
CA ARG A 2 52.31 -0.75 9.65
C ARG A 2 51.32 0.00 10.53
N LYS A 3 51.03 1.29 10.24
CA LYS A 3 50.10 2.12 11.01
C LYS A 3 48.94 2.75 10.19
N ARG A 4 48.71 2.31 8.93
CA ARG A 4 47.64 2.87 8.07
C ARG A 4 46.54 1.89 7.69
N LEU A 5 46.53 0.66 8.23
CA LEU A 5 45.49 -0.35 7.93
C LEU A 5 44.46 -0.58 9.05
N MET A 6 44.54 0.13 10.16
CA MET A 6 43.56 -0.04 11.26
C MET A 6 42.52 1.07 11.38
N LEU A 7 42.55 2.11 10.54
CA LEU A 7 41.53 3.19 10.59
C LEU A 7 40.39 3.04 9.58
N SER A 8 40.45 2.11 8.65
CA SER A 8 39.37 1.92 7.65
C SER A 8 38.29 0.90 8.08
N ALA A 9 38.56 0.07 9.08
CA ALA A 9 37.59 -0.91 9.57
C ALA A 9 36.62 -0.36 10.63
N ALA A 10 36.98 0.71 11.33
CA ALA A 10 36.14 1.32 12.37
C ALA A 10 35.05 2.26 11.82
N ALA A 11 35.28 2.84 10.63
CA ALA A 11 34.29 3.74 10.02
C ALA A 11 33.12 3.00 9.33
N ALA A 12 33.33 1.74 8.92
CA ALA A 12 32.28 0.95 8.28
C ALA A 12 31.27 0.36 9.30
N VAL A 13 31.67 0.15 10.53
CA VAL A 13 30.79 -0.42 11.60
C VAL A 13 29.90 0.66 12.20
N THR A 14 30.38 1.91 12.29
CA THR A 14 29.57 3.03 12.83
C THR A 14 28.49 3.51 11.87
N GLY A 15 28.69 3.37 10.55
CA GLY A 15 27.69 3.75 9.55
C GLY A 15 26.48 2.79 9.48
N VAL A 16 26.69 1.51 9.79
CA VAL A 16 25.60 0.51 9.77
C VAL A 16 24.74 0.58 11.03
N LEU A 17 25.29 0.96 12.19
CA LEU A 17 24.52 1.12 13.42
C LEU A 17 23.61 2.38 13.40
N LEU A 18 23.98 3.45 12.69
CA LEU A 18 23.15 4.65 12.58
C LEU A 18 21.95 4.49 11.64
N LEU A 19 22.04 3.61 10.63
CA LEU A 19 20.92 3.31 9.73
C LEU A 19 19.84 2.41 10.38
N THR A 20 20.19 1.61 11.36
CA THR A 20 19.25 0.75 12.09
C THR A 20 18.46 1.50 13.17
N ALA A 21 19.03 2.55 13.78
CA ALA A 21 18.35 3.33 14.81
C ALA A 21 17.25 4.26 14.25
N ALA A 22 17.41 4.75 13.03
CA ALA A 22 16.43 5.66 12.42
C ALA A 22 15.17 4.96 11.86
N GLY A 23 15.26 3.67 11.51
CA GLY A 23 14.08 2.87 11.09
C GLY A 23 13.16 2.48 12.25
N VAL A 24 13.62 2.61 13.49
CA VAL A 24 12.92 2.16 14.70
C VAL A 24 11.94 3.21 15.23
N ALA A 25 12.12 4.48 14.93
CA ALA A 25 11.26 5.56 15.44
C ALA A 25 9.88 5.64 14.76
N ALA A 26 9.72 5.05 13.59
CA ALA A 26 8.58 5.26 12.72
C ALA A 26 7.26 4.61 13.17
N CYS A 27 7.31 3.49 13.89
CA CYS A 27 6.10 2.86 14.42
C CYS A 27 5.67 3.33 15.82
N SER A 28 6.47 4.20 16.47
CA SER A 28 6.24 4.57 17.87
C SER A 28 5.27 5.74 18.11
N VAL A 29 4.88 6.47 17.07
CA VAL A 29 4.07 7.69 17.23
C VAL A 29 2.56 7.44 17.16
N ALA A 30 2.12 6.28 16.66
CA ALA A 30 0.71 5.99 16.46
C ALA A 30 -0.10 5.61 17.72
N THR A 31 0.50 5.62 18.91
CA THR A 31 -0.20 5.33 20.16
C THR A 31 -0.25 6.53 21.10
N ARG A 32 -0.85 7.63 20.67
CA ARG A 32 -1.38 8.60 21.64
C ARG A 32 -2.85 8.30 21.85
N ASP A 33 -3.15 7.89 23.06
CA ASP A 33 -4.45 7.53 23.57
C ASP A 33 -5.52 8.55 23.25
N ALA A 34 -6.63 8.08 22.67
CA ALA A 34 -7.89 8.77 22.72
C ALA A 34 -8.45 8.65 24.16
N ALA A 35 -7.95 9.47 25.09
CA ALA A 35 -8.60 9.65 26.37
C ALA A 35 -9.80 10.57 26.17
N SER A 36 -10.98 9.98 26.30
CA SER A 36 -12.27 10.63 26.46
C SER A 36 -12.25 11.58 27.66
N THR A 37 -12.50 12.85 27.42
CA THR A 37 -13.05 13.74 28.46
C THR A 37 -14.35 14.32 27.96
N THR A 38 -15.43 13.75 28.49
CA THR A 38 -16.76 14.37 28.52
C THR A 38 -16.72 15.62 29.37
N GLN A 39 -17.15 16.74 28.81
CA GLN A 39 -17.77 17.81 29.61
C GLN A 39 -18.90 18.46 28.82
N GLU A 40 -20.11 18.22 29.31
CA GLU A 40 -21.33 18.95 29.00
C GLU A 40 -21.30 20.34 29.65
N THR A 41 -21.82 21.30 28.93
CA THR A 41 -22.67 22.45 29.38
C THR A 41 -22.88 23.29 28.13
N GLY A 42 -24.02 23.65 27.63
CA GLY A 42 -25.26 24.07 28.20
C GLY A 42 -25.61 25.47 27.66
N ALA A 43 -26.74 25.54 26.92
CA ALA A 43 -27.65 26.68 26.76
C ALA A 43 -27.30 27.87 25.80
N ALA A 44 -28.04 27.95 24.73
CA ALA A 44 -29.19 28.85 24.50
C ALA A 44 -28.94 30.20 23.76
N GLY A 45 -29.65 30.35 22.65
CA GLY A 45 -30.41 31.55 22.28
C GLY A 45 -29.69 32.54 21.35
N THR A 46 -30.17 32.98 20.28
CA THR A 46 -31.42 33.54 19.81
C THR A 46 -31.24 34.02 18.36
N GLU A 47 -32.35 34.07 17.66
CA GLU A 47 -32.58 34.52 16.28
C GLU A 47 -32.25 35.98 15.96
N ALA A 48 -32.00 36.26 14.70
CA ALA A 48 -32.53 37.37 13.84
C ALA A 48 -31.63 37.40 12.59
N GLY A 49 -32.03 37.35 11.36
CA GLY A 49 -33.18 37.87 10.63
C GLY A 49 -32.74 38.95 9.64
N LEU A 50 -33.20 38.80 8.36
CA LEU A 50 -33.29 39.85 7.33
C LEU A 50 -31.99 40.17 6.53
N ASP A 51 -31.97 40.45 5.25
CA ASP A 51 -32.87 40.41 4.11
C ASP A 51 -32.04 40.76 2.85
N ALA A 52 -32.49 40.24 1.73
CA ALA A 52 -32.38 40.60 0.33
C ALA A 52 -31.53 41.81 -0.15
N SER A 53 -30.75 41.68 -1.22
CA SER A 53 -31.21 42.08 -2.57
C SER A 53 -30.09 42.21 -3.61
N ALA A 54 -30.43 41.77 -4.82
CA ALA A 54 -30.14 42.30 -6.15
C ALA A 54 -28.82 41.94 -6.86
N ASP A 55 -29.05 41.17 -7.90
CA ASP A 55 -28.32 41.03 -9.15
C ASP A 55 -28.05 42.37 -9.87
N PRO A 56 -26.99 42.46 -10.71
CA PRO A 56 -27.28 42.31 -12.13
C PRO A 56 -26.23 41.56 -12.96
N SER A 57 -26.75 40.66 -13.76
CA SER A 57 -26.33 40.16 -15.08
C SER A 57 -25.10 40.80 -15.74
N ALA A 58 -24.11 39.93 -16.04
CA ALA A 58 -23.23 40.07 -17.18
C ALA A 58 -23.16 38.73 -17.93
N SER A 59 -23.77 38.70 -19.10
CA SER A 59 -23.70 37.61 -20.07
C SER A 59 -22.28 37.43 -20.57
N ALA A 60 -21.65 36.31 -20.22
CA ALA A 60 -20.44 35.82 -20.91
C ALA A 60 -20.86 34.63 -21.78
N SER A 61 -20.74 34.79 -23.08
CA SER A 61 -20.95 33.77 -24.08
C SER A 61 -20.05 32.58 -23.82
N ALA A 62 -20.62 31.46 -23.38
CA ALA A 62 -19.96 30.19 -23.29
C ALA A 62 -19.76 29.62 -24.69
N SER A 63 -18.53 29.59 -25.18
CA SER A 63 -18.15 28.75 -26.28
C SER A 63 -18.25 27.28 -25.84
N THR A 64 -19.29 26.61 -26.32
CA THR A 64 -19.48 25.17 -26.16
C THR A 64 -18.39 24.45 -26.96
N SER A 65 -17.29 24.08 -26.32
CA SER A 65 -16.41 23.07 -26.87
C SER A 65 -17.15 21.74 -26.85
N ALA A 66 -17.52 21.24 -28.02
CA ALA A 66 -18.13 19.92 -28.17
C ALA A 66 -17.22 18.85 -27.51
N SER A 67 -17.73 18.20 -26.47
CA SER A 67 -17.12 17.01 -25.92
C SER A 67 -17.01 15.95 -27.03
N PRO A 68 -15.85 15.30 -27.20
CA PRO A 68 -15.72 14.25 -28.20
C PRO A 68 -16.72 13.13 -27.89
N SER A 69 -17.52 12.74 -28.87
CA SER A 69 -18.45 11.62 -28.74
C SER A 69 -17.64 10.33 -28.56
N VAL A 70 -17.68 9.78 -27.36
CA VAL A 70 -17.09 8.49 -27.03
C VAL A 70 -18.00 7.39 -27.57
N VAL A 71 -17.46 6.51 -28.43
CA VAL A 71 -18.18 5.31 -28.88
C VAL A 71 -18.47 4.44 -27.63
N PRO A 72 -19.73 4.04 -27.38
CA PRO A 72 -20.09 3.24 -26.24
C PRO A 72 -19.31 1.90 -26.25
N ALA A 73 -18.63 1.56 -25.16
CA ALA A 73 -17.96 0.27 -25.02
C ALA A 73 -19.03 -0.82 -24.81
N THR A 74 -19.12 -1.75 -25.76
CA THR A 74 -20.10 -2.85 -25.73
C THR A 74 -19.74 -3.97 -24.74
N ASN A 75 -18.57 -3.90 -24.09
CA ASN A 75 -18.07 -4.92 -23.16
C ASN A 75 -17.66 -4.28 -21.83
N CYS A 76 -18.59 -4.12 -20.91
CA CYS A 76 -18.38 -3.50 -19.60
C CYS A 76 -17.84 -4.51 -18.57
N GLY A 77 -16.79 -4.10 -17.82
CA GLY A 77 -16.22 -4.85 -16.71
C GLY A 77 -15.08 -4.07 -16.07
N ARG A 78 -14.83 -4.33 -14.79
CA ARG A 78 -13.80 -3.64 -14.02
C ARG A 78 -12.40 -3.85 -14.59
N TYR A 79 -12.03 -5.09 -14.90
CA TYR A 79 -10.66 -5.43 -15.31
C TYR A 79 -10.47 -5.37 -16.82
N ALA A 80 -9.34 -4.85 -17.26
CA ALA A 80 -8.91 -4.86 -18.65
C ALA A 80 -8.58 -6.27 -19.17
N PHE A 81 -8.40 -7.22 -18.28
CA PHE A 81 -7.91 -8.56 -18.57
C PHE A 81 -8.90 -9.64 -18.14
N ALA A 82 -8.74 -10.83 -18.70
CA ALA A 82 -9.46 -12.03 -18.28
C ALA A 82 -8.89 -12.50 -16.92
N LYS A 83 -9.48 -12.00 -15.85
CA LYS A 83 -9.10 -12.40 -14.49
C LYS A 83 -9.50 -13.86 -14.26
N ALA A 84 -8.57 -14.69 -13.79
CA ALA A 84 -8.87 -16.04 -13.35
C ALA A 84 -9.89 -16.03 -12.20
N SER A 85 -10.74 -17.06 -12.13
CA SER A 85 -11.74 -17.18 -11.07
C SER A 85 -11.09 -17.24 -9.68
N THR A 86 -11.81 -16.80 -8.66
CA THR A 86 -11.32 -16.90 -7.27
C THR A 86 -10.97 -18.33 -6.90
N SER A 87 -11.75 -19.32 -7.34
CA SER A 87 -11.46 -20.74 -7.10
C SER A 87 -10.15 -21.17 -7.75
N THR A 88 -9.90 -20.78 -9.02
CA THR A 88 -8.63 -21.06 -9.71
C THR A 88 -7.44 -20.43 -8.97
N LEU A 89 -7.56 -19.15 -8.60
CA LEU A 89 -6.50 -18.44 -7.87
C LEU A 89 -6.26 -19.05 -6.48
N ARG A 90 -7.32 -19.48 -5.81
CA ARG A 90 -7.25 -20.13 -4.50
C ARG A 90 -6.57 -21.51 -4.55
N ALA A 91 -6.83 -22.27 -5.60
CA ALA A 91 -6.23 -23.58 -5.82
C ALA A 91 -4.74 -23.54 -6.19
N ALA A 92 -4.23 -22.39 -6.63
CA ALA A 92 -2.82 -22.24 -7.00
C ALA A 92 -1.89 -22.57 -5.83
N LYS A 93 -0.74 -23.21 -6.11
CA LYS A 93 0.31 -23.46 -5.10
C LYS A 93 0.93 -22.17 -4.59
N LYS A 94 1.11 -21.19 -5.47
CA LYS A 94 1.60 -19.86 -5.14
C LYS A 94 0.52 -19.06 -4.41
N LYS A 95 0.90 -18.34 -3.35
CA LYS A 95 -0.02 -17.58 -2.50
C LYS A 95 0.34 -16.10 -2.49
N ALA A 96 -0.65 -15.25 -2.22
CA ALA A 96 -0.47 -13.81 -2.10
C ALA A 96 -1.19 -13.29 -0.87
N PHE A 97 -0.45 -12.54 -0.05
CA PHE A 97 -0.93 -11.93 1.18
C PHE A 97 -0.64 -10.43 1.16
N ALA A 98 -1.34 -9.66 1.99
CA ALA A 98 -0.97 -8.29 2.30
C ALA A 98 -0.75 -8.13 3.80
N PHE A 99 0.28 -7.37 4.17
CA PHE A 99 0.56 -7.03 5.56
C PHE A 99 -0.50 -6.03 6.03
N TYR A 100 -1.33 -6.44 6.98
CA TYR A 100 -2.44 -5.64 7.48
C TYR A 100 -2.02 -4.89 8.74
N PHE A 101 -2.16 -3.56 8.71
CA PHE A 101 -1.85 -2.66 9.81
C PHE A 101 -3.14 -2.27 10.56
N PRO A 102 -3.46 -2.90 11.71
CA PRO A 102 -4.76 -2.76 12.37
C PRO A 102 -5.14 -1.35 12.83
N PRO A 103 -4.21 -0.43 13.10
CA PRO A 103 -4.57 0.95 13.46
C PRO A 103 -5.36 1.71 12.39
N TYR A 104 -5.26 1.34 11.11
CA TYR A 104 -5.84 2.10 10.00
C TYR A 104 -6.87 1.34 9.16
N PRO A 105 -7.97 0.84 9.76
CA PRO A 105 -9.07 0.22 9.02
C PRO A 105 -9.86 1.27 8.23
N ILE A 106 -10.84 0.85 7.42
CA ILE A 106 -11.71 1.77 6.65
C ILE A 106 -12.29 2.89 7.52
N SER A 107 -12.75 2.56 8.71
CA SER A 107 -13.20 3.56 9.69
C SER A 107 -12.70 3.23 11.09
N ILE A 108 -12.21 4.24 11.81
CA ILE A 108 -11.75 4.10 13.19
C ILE A 108 -12.90 4.30 14.18
N GLU A 109 -13.80 5.24 13.90
CA GLU A 109 -14.83 5.71 14.83
C GLU A 109 -16.27 5.47 14.37
N ASN A 110 -16.47 4.98 13.13
CA ASN A 110 -17.78 4.84 12.48
C ASN A 110 -18.56 6.17 12.38
N LYS A 111 -17.85 7.25 12.11
CA LYS A 111 -18.41 8.59 11.89
C LYS A 111 -18.57 8.90 10.40
N ASP A 112 -19.29 9.99 10.12
CA ASP A 112 -19.39 10.55 8.79
C ASP A 112 -18.00 10.92 8.22
N PRO A 113 -17.71 10.63 6.94
CA PRO A 113 -16.41 10.92 6.32
C PRO A 113 -15.97 12.38 6.35
N GLY A 114 -16.89 13.33 6.53
CA GLY A 114 -16.56 14.75 6.65
C GLY A 114 -16.07 15.17 8.03
N SER A 115 -16.24 14.32 9.05
CA SER A 115 -15.90 14.63 10.44
C SER A 115 -15.23 13.47 11.20
N ASP A 116 -14.81 12.41 10.49
CA ASP A 116 -14.13 11.27 11.07
C ASP A 116 -12.64 11.53 11.33
N TYR A 117 -11.97 10.55 11.93
CA TYR A 117 -10.53 10.58 12.16
C TYR A 117 -9.74 10.93 10.90
N TRP A 118 -10.09 10.35 9.76
CA TRP A 118 -9.39 10.58 8.50
C TRP A 118 -9.54 12.01 7.98
N ALA A 119 -10.73 12.63 8.12
CA ALA A 119 -10.95 14.02 7.73
C ALA A 119 -10.00 14.94 8.49
N LYS A 120 -9.84 14.71 9.79
CA LYS A 120 -8.95 15.48 10.66
C LYS A 120 -7.48 15.44 10.21
N TRP A 121 -7.00 14.27 9.77
CA TRP A 121 -5.57 14.06 9.50
C TRP A 121 -5.18 14.15 8.03
N THR A 122 -6.14 14.27 7.12
CA THR A 122 -5.89 14.36 5.67
C THR A 122 -6.20 15.73 5.08
N THR A 123 -6.75 16.68 5.84
CA THR A 123 -6.97 18.06 5.38
C THR A 123 -5.77 18.94 5.72
N GLU A 124 -5.44 19.89 4.84
CA GLU A 124 -4.33 20.81 5.06
C GLU A 124 -4.59 21.72 6.28
N ALA A 125 -5.84 22.17 6.47
CA ALA A 125 -6.22 23.02 7.60
C ALA A 125 -6.03 22.31 8.95
N ASP A 126 -6.43 21.03 9.04
CA ASP A 126 -6.28 20.26 10.27
C ASP A 126 -4.82 19.89 10.54
N ARG A 127 -4.03 19.65 9.49
CA ARG A 127 -2.57 19.45 9.61
C ARG A 127 -1.87 20.68 10.20
N LEU A 128 -2.29 21.87 9.81
CA LEU A 128 -1.76 23.11 10.36
C LEU A 128 -2.20 23.34 11.82
N ALA A 129 -3.43 22.99 12.14
CA ALA A 129 -4.01 23.16 13.48
C ALA A 129 -3.41 22.23 14.53
N SER A 130 -2.87 21.07 14.14
CA SER A 130 -2.25 20.10 15.05
C SER A 130 -0.92 20.56 15.64
N GLY A 131 -0.34 21.64 15.11
CA GLY A 131 0.94 22.21 15.57
C GLY A 131 2.16 21.42 15.13
N THR A 132 2.02 20.40 14.27
CA THR A 132 3.16 19.74 13.65
C THR A 132 3.67 20.58 12.50
N LYS A 133 4.88 21.10 12.63
CA LYS A 133 5.50 22.00 11.64
C LYS A 133 5.94 21.29 10.34
N GLN A 134 5.59 20.01 10.15
CA GLN A 134 5.97 19.24 8.97
C GLN A 134 4.78 18.74 8.14
N GLY A 135 3.57 19.16 8.48
CA GLY A 135 2.36 18.53 7.96
C GLY A 135 2.08 17.21 8.68
N GLU A 136 0.87 16.72 8.56
CA GLU A 136 0.50 15.47 9.22
C GLU A 136 0.95 14.25 8.44
N GLU A 137 1.01 13.14 9.15
CA GLU A 137 1.60 11.90 8.72
C GLU A 137 0.81 11.24 7.58
N MET A 138 -0.49 11.57 7.42
CA MET A 138 -1.37 10.89 6.46
C MET A 138 -1.63 11.73 5.22
N LEU A 139 -1.27 11.18 4.08
CA LEU A 139 -1.48 11.81 2.77
C LEU A 139 -2.71 11.28 2.04
N ASP A 140 -3.27 10.16 2.51
CA ASP A 140 -4.40 9.49 1.89
C ASP A 140 -5.28 8.80 2.95
N ARG A 141 -6.38 8.23 2.53
CA ARG A 141 -7.33 7.51 3.38
C ARG A 141 -8.03 6.41 2.57
N PRO A 142 -8.62 5.41 3.24
CA PRO A 142 -9.50 4.45 2.59
C PRO A 142 -10.61 5.12 1.77
N LEU A 143 -11.19 4.38 0.83
CA LEU A 143 -12.44 4.79 0.20
C LEU A 143 -13.49 5.02 1.28
N THR A 144 -14.17 6.17 1.20
CA THR A 144 -15.12 6.60 2.23
C THR A 144 -16.43 5.82 2.18
N ARG A 145 -17.05 5.66 3.34
CA ARG A 145 -18.41 5.12 3.48
C ARG A 145 -19.19 5.87 4.57
N ALA A 146 -20.51 5.89 4.47
CA ALA A 146 -21.36 6.40 5.53
C ALA A 146 -21.27 5.51 6.80
N PRO A 147 -21.63 6.02 7.99
CA PRO A 147 -21.73 5.22 9.21
C PRO A 147 -22.60 3.98 9.02
N LEU A 148 -22.20 2.86 9.59
CA LEU A 148 -22.92 1.58 9.53
C LEU A 148 -23.54 1.24 10.88
N SER A 149 -24.70 0.59 10.86
CA SER A 149 -25.34 0.05 12.06
C SER A 149 -24.78 -1.33 12.46
N GLY A 150 -24.97 -1.70 13.72
CA GLY A 150 -24.63 -3.03 14.25
C GLY A 150 -23.13 -3.27 14.30
N ASN A 151 -22.67 -4.47 13.94
CA ASN A 151 -21.25 -4.83 13.96
C ASN A 151 -20.48 -4.20 12.78
N TRP A 152 -20.39 -2.89 12.80
CA TRP A 152 -19.79 -2.08 11.73
C TRP A 152 -18.30 -2.40 11.50
N ARG A 153 -17.54 -2.73 12.55
CA ARG A 153 -16.13 -3.08 12.43
C ARG A 153 -15.93 -4.34 11.59
N GLN A 154 -16.72 -5.38 11.86
CA GLN A 154 -16.68 -6.60 11.06
C GLN A 154 -17.08 -6.33 9.60
N LYS A 155 -18.08 -5.49 9.36
CA LYS A 155 -18.51 -5.11 7.99
C LYS A 155 -17.42 -4.36 7.23
N ASP A 156 -16.64 -3.53 7.91
CA ASP A 156 -15.45 -2.90 7.31
C ASP A 156 -14.43 -3.95 6.89
N PHE A 157 -14.07 -4.86 7.80
CA PHE A 157 -13.15 -5.95 7.46
C PHE A 157 -13.69 -6.85 6.34
N GLU A 158 -14.99 -7.13 6.30
CA GLU A 158 -15.59 -7.87 5.19
C GLU A 158 -15.42 -7.12 3.86
N THR A 159 -15.52 -5.80 3.86
CA THR A 159 -15.29 -4.97 2.66
C THR A 159 -13.83 -5.05 2.21
N GLU A 160 -12.88 -4.91 3.12
CA GLU A 160 -11.45 -5.02 2.82
C GLU A 160 -11.07 -6.42 2.32
N ILE A 161 -11.65 -7.47 2.91
CA ILE A 161 -11.46 -8.85 2.47
C ILE A 161 -11.98 -9.05 1.03
N ARG A 162 -13.17 -8.52 0.69
CA ARG A 162 -13.69 -8.58 -0.68
C ARG A 162 -12.76 -7.86 -1.65
N GLN A 163 -12.26 -6.67 -1.29
CA GLN A 163 -11.27 -5.94 -2.09
C GLN A 163 -9.97 -6.75 -2.28
N ALA A 164 -9.48 -7.40 -1.22
CA ALA A 164 -8.28 -8.24 -1.28
C ALA A 164 -8.49 -9.48 -2.17
N ILE A 165 -9.64 -10.15 -2.07
CA ILE A 165 -10.02 -11.27 -2.93
C ILE A 165 -10.11 -10.82 -4.39
N ASP A 166 -10.63 -9.63 -4.65
CA ASP A 166 -10.67 -9.04 -5.98
C ASP A 166 -9.28 -8.80 -6.56
N MET A 167 -8.30 -8.47 -5.73
CA MET A 167 -6.89 -8.38 -6.12
C MET A 167 -6.22 -9.76 -6.26
N GLY A 168 -6.91 -10.87 -5.98
CA GLY A 168 -6.40 -12.23 -6.05
C GLY A 168 -5.62 -12.67 -4.81
N LEU A 169 -5.74 -11.96 -3.68
CA LEU A 169 -5.06 -12.30 -2.44
C LEU A 169 -5.71 -13.50 -1.75
N ASP A 170 -4.90 -14.27 -1.03
CA ASP A 170 -5.32 -15.42 -0.24
C ASP A 170 -5.59 -15.06 1.22
N GLY A 171 -5.11 -13.91 1.68
CA GLY A 171 -5.26 -13.51 3.06
C GLY A 171 -4.52 -12.24 3.44
N PHE A 172 -4.58 -11.97 4.74
CA PHE A 172 -3.80 -10.90 5.37
C PHE A 172 -2.75 -11.47 6.32
N ILE A 173 -1.63 -10.76 6.46
CA ILE A 173 -0.63 -10.94 7.51
C ILE A 173 -1.00 -9.91 8.58
N TRP A 174 -1.62 -10.38 9.67
CA TRP A 174 -2.13 -9.53 10.73
C TRP A 174 -1.04 -9.18 11.73
N GLU A 175 -0.63 -7.93 11.74
CA GLU A 175 0.31 -7.40 12.72
C GLU A 175 -0.36 -7.24 14.08
N TYR A 176 0.34 -7.63 15.15
CA TYR A 176 -0.13 -7.38 16.51
C TYR A 176 1.01 -7.28 17.51
N HIS A 177 0.78 -6.49 18.55
CA HIS A 177 1.59 -6.52 19.75
C HIS A 177 0.98 -7.53 20.73
N SER A 178 1.83 -8.29 21.43
CA SER A 178 1.39 -9.25 22.43
C SER A 178 1.04 -8.55 23.78
N VAL A 179 0.16 -7.55 23.69
CA VAL A 179 -0.38 -6.77 24.80
C VAL A 179 -1.90 -6.84 24.75
N SER A 180 -2.52 -7.36 25.79
CA SER A 180 -3.96 -7.70 25.80
C SER A 180 -4.89 -6.50 25.58
N SER A 181 -4.47 -5.29 25.87
CA SER A 181 -5.23 -4.04 25.68
C SER A 181 -4.95 -3.37 24.32
N ASP A 182 -4.00 -3.85 23.54
CA ASP A 182 -3.66 -3.25 22.26
C ASP A 182 -4.79 -3.45 21.24
N ALA A 183 -5.15 -2.38 20.54
CA ALA A 183 -6.20 -2.40 19.53
C ALA A 183 -5.89 -3.39 18.38
N ARG A 184 -4.63 -3.63 18.07
CA ARG A 184 -4.20 -4.63 17.09
C ARG A 184 -4.62 -6.04 17.49
N TRP A 185 -4.52 -6.36 18.78
CA TRP A 185 -4.97 -7.65 19.30
C TRP A 185 -6.48 -7.72 19.45
N THR A 186 -7.11 -6.70 20.03
CA THR A 186 -8.56 -6.71 20.34
C THR A 186 -9.45 -6.70 19.09
N GLN A 187 -8.96 -6.27 17.95
CA GLN A 187 -9.68 -6.29 16.67
C GLN A 187 -9.57 -7.62 15.91
N LEU A 188 -8.61 -8.48 16.25
CA LEU A 188 -8.39 -9.77 15.54
C LEU A 188 -9.62 -10.67 15.49
N PRO A 189 -10.43 -10.84 16.57
CA PRO A 189 -11.64 -11.65 16.50
C PRO A 189 -12.64 -11.17 15.44
N ALA A 190 -12.80 -9.86 15.26
CA ALA A 190 -13.68 -9.31 14.23
C ALA A 190 -13.15 -9.58 12.81
N MET A 191 -11.82 -9.52 12.60
CA MET A 191 -11.19 -9.89 11.34
C MET A 191 -11.36 -11.38 11.02
N LEU A 192 -11.17 -12.26 12.00
CA LEU A 192 -11.35 -13.70 11.83
C LEU A 192 -12.81 -14.05 11.50
N ALA A 193 -13.76 -13.38 12.17
CA ALA A 193 -15.20 -13.52 11.88
C ALA A 193 -15.54 -13.03 10.46
N ALA A 194 -15.00 -11.90 10.05
CA ALA A 194 -15.16 -11.35 8.70
C ALA A 194 -14.60 -12.29 7.62
N ALA A 195 -13.41 -12.85 7.84
CA ALA A 195 -12.80 -13.81 6.93
C ALA A 195 -13.70 -15.04 6.73
N LYS A 196 -14.21 -15.60 7.83
CA LYS A 196 -15.14 -16.73 7.78
C LYS A 196 -16.46 -16.39 7.07
N ALA A 197 -16.97 -15.17 7.27
CA ALA A 197 -18.25 -14.76 6.69
C ALA A 197 -18.17 -14.48 5.18
N VAL A 198 -17.06 -13.92 4.70
CA VAL A 198 -16.88 -13.54 3.28
C VAL A 198 -16.45 -14.73 2.42
N ASP A 199 -15.39 -15.43 2.83
CA ASP A 199 -14.83 -16.55 2.10
C ASP A 199 -14.07 -17.48 3.06
N PRO A 200 -14.60 -18.70 3.34
CA PRO A 200 -13.89 -19.66 4.17
C PRO A 200 -12.49 -20.03 3.68
N GLY A 201 -12.14 -19.69 2.44
CA GLY A 201 -10.79 -19.83 1.87
C GLY A 201 -9.85 -18.67 2.17
N PHE A 202 -10.34 -17.52 2.61
CA PHE A 202 -9.48 -16.39 2.99
C PHE A 202 -8.82 -16.63 4.35
N ARG A 203 -7.54 -16.31 4.48
CA ARG A 203 -6.72 -16.72 5.62
C ARG A 203 -6.04 -15.55 6.31
N ILE A 204 -5.81 -15.69 7.61
CA ILE A 204 -5.10 -14.73 8.44
C ILE A 204 -3.82 -15.41 8.95
N MET A 205 -2.69 -14.78 8.68
CA MET A 205 -1.37 -15.17 9.16
C MET A 205 -1.01 -14.26 10.34
N LEU A 206 -0.58 -14.82 11.46
CA LEU A 206 -0.25 -14.04 12.65
C LEU A 206 1.16 -13.47 12.55
N SER A 207 1.29 -12.17 12.75
CA SER A 207 2.57 -11.44 12.71
C SER A 207 2.80 -10.71 14.04
N PRO A 208 3.34 -11.39 15.07
CA PRO A 208 3.77 -10.69 16.28
C PRO A 208 4.88 -9.70 15.93
N ASP A 209 4.69 -8.44 16.33
CA ASP A 209 5.65 -7.36 16.14
C ASP A 209 6.48 -7.18 17.42
N LEU A 210 7.79 -7.25 17.28
CA LEU A 210 8.73 -7.02 18.38
C LEU A 210 9.23 -5.58 18.45
N GLN A 211 8.89 -4.72 17.50
CA GLN A 211 9.44 -3.36 17.43
C GLN A 211 9.03 -2.51 18.63
N GLN A 212 7.77 -2.52 18.98
CA GLN A 212 7.19 -1.83 20.14
C GLN A 212 7.11 -2.73 21.38
N GLY A 213 7.43 -4.01 21.21
CA GLY A 213 7.11 -5.06 22.16
C GLY A 213 8.16 -5.25 23.24
N ALA A 214 8.60 -4.20 23.94
CA ALA A 214 9.38 -4.37 25.17
C ALA A 214 8.72 -5.36 26.16
N ASN A 215 7.41 -5.60 26.01
CA ASN A 215 6.60 -6.49 26.84
C ASN A 215 6.21 -7.81 26.15
N SER A 216 6.55 -8.03 24.85
CA SER A 216 6.28 -9.30 24.19
C SER A 216 7.28 -10.36 24.64
N THR A 217 6.82 -11.33 25.42
CA THR A 217 7.60 -12.49 25.88
C THR A 217 7.23 -13.72 25.07
N GLN A 218 8.04 -14.77 25.14
CA GLN A 218 7.67 -16.07 24.57
C GLN A 218 6.30 -16.53 25.09
N ALA A 219 6.08 -16.41 26.41
CA ALA A 219 4.84 -16.83 27.07
C ALA A 219 3.63 -16.03 26.56
N SER A 220 3.75 -14.70 26.37
CA SER A 220 2.64 -13.88 25.88
C SER A 220 2.27 -14.25 24.44
N ILE A 221 3.25 -14.41 23.54
CA ILE A 221 3.02 -14.82 22.15
C ILE A 221 2.40 -16.22 22.08
N VAL A 222 2.91 -17.18 22.88
CA VAL A 222 2.34 -18.53 22.97
C VAL A 222 0.88 -18.47 23.40
N ASN A 223 0.58 -17.73 24.47
CA ASN A 223 -0.79 -17.59 24.97
C ASN A 223 -1.73 -16.99 23.93
N ASP A 224 -1.28 -16.02 23.16
CA ASP A 224 -2.07 -15.41 22.10
C ASP A 224 -2.37 -16.40 20.97
N VAL A 225 -1.39 -17.15 20.51
CA VAL A 225 -1.61 -18.22 19.51
C VAL A 225 -2.59 -19.27 20.05
N LEU A 226 -2.45 -19.69 21.32
CA LEU A 226 -3.33 -20.68 21.95
C LEU A 226 -4.78 -20.19 22.05
N LYS A 227 -5.04 -18.89 22.28
CA LYS A 227 -6.39 -18.30 22.30
C LYS A 227 -7.13 -18.47 20.97
N VAL A 228 -6.39 -18.42 19.84
CA VAL A 228 -6.98 -18.44 18.49
C VAL A 228 -6.69 -19.73 17.71
N LYS A 229 -6.01 -20.72 18.29
CA LYS A 229 -5.54 -21.93 17.61
C LYS A 229 -6.62 -22.73 16.86
N SER A 230 -7.86 -22.67 17.32
CA SER A 230 -9.00 -23.36 16.73
C SER A 230 -9.68 -22.58 15.60
N GLU A 231 -9.30 -21.32 15.36
CA GLU A 231 -9.94 -20.50 14.34
C GLU A 231 -9.66 -21.05 12.93
N PRO A 232 -10.68 -21.37 12.14
CA PRO A 232 -10.52 -21.96 10.83
C PRO A 232 -9.89 -20.99 9.81
N ALA A 233 -10.02 -19.69 10.06
CA ALA A 233 -9.43 -18.65 9.23
C ALA A 233 -7.91 -18.49 9.39
N LEU A 234 -7.28 -19.12 10.39
CA LEU A 234 -5.81 -19.08 10.48
C LEU A 234 -5.15 -19.78 9.30
N TYR A 235 -4.08 -19.14 8.78
CA TYR A 235 -3.29 -19.74 7.73
C TYR A 235 -2.44 -20.89 8.26
N LYS A 236 -2.56 -22.04 7.60
CA LYS A 236 -1.82 -23.26 7.94
C LYS A 236 -1.19 -23.87 6.69
N VAL A 237 -0.01 -24.42 6.88
CA VAL A 237 0.69 -25.25 5.89
C VAL A 237 0.86 -26.64 6.50
N ASP A 238 0.38 -27.67 5.82
CA ASP A 238 0.42 -29.05 6.30
C ASP A 238 -0.10 -29.20 7.74
N GLY A 239 -1.22 -28.50 8.04
CA GLY A 239 -1.83 -28.47 9.36
C GLY A 239 -1.13 -27.59 10.41
N LYS A 240 0.04 -27.04 10.12
CA LYS A 240 0.84 -26.21 11.04
C LYS A 240 0.50 -24.73 10.88
N ILE A 241 0.26 -24.04 11.98
CA ILE A 241 0.00 -22.58 11.96
C ILE A 241 1.25 -21.85 11.47
N VAL A 242 1.08 -20.95 10.50
CA VAL A 242 2.16 -20.09 10.02
C VAL A 242 2.24 -18.84 10.90
N LEU A 243 3.40 -18.62 11.50
CA LEU A 243 3.76 -17.38 12.18
C LEU A 243 4.73 -16.58 11.30
N ALA A 244 4.38 -15.34 11.02
CA ALA A 244 5.18 -14.42 10.20
C ALA A 244 5.65 -13.22 11.03
N PRO A 245 6.51 -13.41 12.05
CA PRO A 245 6.90 -12.32 12.94
C PRO A 245 7.56 -11.18 12.17
N PHE A 246 7.20 -9.95 12.54
CA PHE A 246 7.82 -8.74 12.03
C PHE A 246 9.02 -8.36 12.89
N TYR A 247 10.11 -7.95 12.24
CA TYR A 247 11.40 -7.62 12.88
C TYR A 247 11.94 -8.73 13.81
N PRO A 248 11.94 -10.00 13.37
CA PRO A 248 12.26 -11.15 14.20
C PRO A 248 13.72 -11.16 14.67
N GLU A 249 14.62 -10.52 13.90
CA GLU A 249 16.06 -10.44 14.22
C GLU A 249 16.40 -9.52 15.38
N ARG A 250 15.43 -8.86 15.99
CA ARG A 250 15.62 -8.10 17.25
C ARG A 250 15.97 -9.01 18.41
N VAL A 251 15.61 -10.26 18.33
CA VAL A 251 15.93 -11.30 19.33
C VAL A 251 16.66 -12.46 18.67
N ALA A 252 17.33 -13.28 19.48
CA ALA A 252 17.97 -14.48 18.99
C ALA A 252 16.94 -15.48 18.42
N VAL A 253 17.34 -16.29 17.44
CA VAL A 253 16.48 -17.32 16.85
C VAL A 253 15.90 -18.29 17.88
N SER A 254 16.67 -18.60 18.94
CA SER A 254 16.24 -19.45 20.05
C SER A 254 14.98 -18.94 20.77
N PHE A 255 14.71 -17.64 20.74
CA PHE A 255 13.45 -17.08 21.23
C PHE A 255 12.25 -17.65 20.45
N TRP A 256 12.35 -17.71 19.13
CA TRP A 256 11.30 -18.24 18.26
C TRP A 256 11.19 -19.75 18.32
N ASP A 257 12.32 -20.45 18.46
CA ASP A 257 12.34 -21.90 18.67
C ASP A 257 11.70 -22.29 20.01
N GLY A 258 11.92 -21.49 21.07
CA GLY A 258 11.24 -21.64 22.35
C GLY A 258 9.72 -21.53 22.23
N ILE A 259 9.21 -20.53 21.48
CA ILE A 259 7.77 -20.39 21.21
C ILE A 259 7.23 -21.64 20.50
N ARG A 260 7.90 -22.10 19.44
CA ARG A 260 7.46 -23.28 18.67
C ARG A 260 7.47 -24.55 19.51
N THR A 261 8.48 -24.73 20.34
CA THR A 261 8.59 -25.88 21.26
C THR A 261 7.46 -25.87 22.27
N THR A 262 7.16 -24.72 22.88
CA THR A 262 6.07 -24.59 23.86
C THR A 262 4.70 -24.80 23.22
N LEU A 263 4.47 -24.27 22.01
CA LEU A 263 3.25 -24.53 21.24
C LEU A 263 3.10 -26.01 20.92
N ALA A 264 4.17 -26.68 20.50
CA ALA A 264 4.16 -28.13 20.21
C ALA A 264 3.83 -28.96 21.47
N GLY A 265 4.38 -28.62 22.62
CA GLY A 265 4.02 -29.21 23.92
C GLY A 265 2.56 -29.00 24.30
N SER A 266 1.92 -27.96 23.78
CA SER A 266 0.48 -27.65 23.93
C SER A 266 -0.39 -28.24 22.80
N GLY A 267 0.15 -29.15 21.97
CA GLY A 267 -0.56 -29.77 20.86
C GLY A 267 -0.74 -28.91 19.61
N VAL A 268 -0.01 -27.78 19.50
CA VAL A 268 -0.12 -26.85 18.38
C VAL A 268 1.20 -26.83 17.60
N GLN A 269 1.17 -27.38 16.39
CA GLN A 269 2.31 -27.30 15.47
C GLN A 269 2.34 -25.97 14.76
N SER A 270 3.54 -25.38 14.61
CA SER A 270 3.73 -24.10 13.92
C SER A 270 5.00 -24.09 13.07
N VAL A 271 5.02 -23.20 12.07
CA VAL A 271 6.19 -22.91 11.23
C VAL A 271 6.42 -21.41 11.18
N LEU A 272 7.68 -21.01 10.94
CA LEU A 272 8.06 -19.59 10.86
C LEU A 272 8.31 -19.18 9.41
N VAL A 273 7.76 -18.02 9.03
CA VAL A 273 8.10 -17.27 7.82
C VAL A 273 8.38 -15.82 8.24
N PRO A 274 9.52 -15.57 8.89
CA PRO A 274 9.84 -14.28 9.48
C PRO A 274 10.02 -13.20 8.42
N ILE A 275 9.60 -11.97 8.75
CA ILE A 275 9.72 -10.78 7.91
C ILE A 275 10.88 -9.93 8.45
N PHE A 276 12.06 -10.09 7.87
CA PHE A 276 13.27 -9.39 8.29
C PHE A 276 13.31 -7.95 7.76
N LEU A 277 13.79 -7.01 8.54
CA LEU A 277 14.02 -5.63 8.10
C LEU A 277 15.28 -5.50 7.25
N SER A 278 16.26 -6.36 7.44
CA SER A 278 17.54 -6.29 6.77
C SER A 278 18.13 -7.68 6.45
N GLY A 279 19.18 -7.69 5.62
CA GLY A 279 19.84 -8.90 5.18
C GLY A 279 19.16 -9.55 3.98
N SER A 280 19.65 -10.72 3.60
CA SER A 280 19.06 -11.58 2.58
C SER A 280 18.93 -13.00 3.12
N PRO A 281 18.23 -13.93 2.46
CA PRO A 281 18.18 -15.33 2.89
C PRO A 281 19.56 -15.93 3.13
N ASN A 282 20.56 -15.67 2.29
CA ASN A 282 21.92 -16.15 2.50
C ASN A 282 22.57 -15.56 3.76
N VAL A 283 22.38 -14.27 4.01
CA VAL A 283 22.91 -13.61 5.22
C VAL A 283 22.27 -14.17 6.49
N ARG A 284 20.99 -14.52 6.41
CA ARG A 284 20.24 -15.06 7.56
C ARG A 284 20.42 -16.57 7.75
N ALA A 285 20.81 -17.30 6.73
CA ALA A 285 20.83 -18.78 6.72
C ALA A 285 21.66 -19.38 7.84
N ALA A 286 22.83 -18.84 8.14
CA ALA A 286 23.72 -19.37 9.18
C ALA A 286 23.02 -19.53 10.54
N ALA A 287 22.16 -18.58 10.92
CA ALA A 287 21.46 -18.60 12.21
C ALA A 287 20.03 -19.17 12.10
N TRP A 288 19.33 -18.97 10.99
CA TRP A 288 17.88 -19.15 10.91
C TRP A 288 17.44 -20.36 10.08
N ASN A 289 18.31 -20.92 9.22
CA ASN A 289 17.87 -21.88 8.22
C ASN A 289 17.18 -23.12 8.82
N ASN A 290 17.62 -23.60 9.98
CA ASN A 290 17.03 -24.76 10.66
C ASN A 290 15.68 -24.45 11.33
N SER A 291 15.39 -23.17 11.57
CA SER A 291 14.20 -22.73 12.32
C SER A 291 13.07 -22.22 11.43
N VAL A 292 13.34 -21.88 10.16
CA VAL A 292 12.34 -21.26 9.27
C VAL A 292 11.79 -22.25 8.24
N TYR A 293 10.53 -22.08 7.91
CA TYR A 293 9.88 -22.71 6.76
C TYR A 293 10.19 -21.94 5.47
N GLY A 294 10.25 -20.63 5.58
CA GLY A 294 10.58 -19.72 4.48
C GLY A 294 11.11 -18.40 4.99
N TYR A 295 11.61 -17.59 4.08
CA TYR A 295 12.11 -16.26 4.33
C TYR A 295 11.19 -15.19 3.75
N SER A 296 11.09 -14.05 4.42
CA SER A 296 10.53 -12.81 3.89
C SER A 296 11.36 -11.63 4.32
N LEU A 297 11.25 -10.52 3.59
CA LEU A 297 11.91 -9.26 3.89
C LEU A 297 10.87 -8.14 3.89
N TRP A 298 11.16 -7.02 4.58
CA TRP A 298 10.37 -5.80 4.42
C TRP A 298 10.57 -5.18 3.04
N GLY A 299 11.73 -5.45 2.43
CA GLY A 299 12.02 -5.21 1.03
C GLY A 299 12.37 -3.77 0.67
N ASN A 300 12.55 -3.56 -0.62
CA ASN A 300 12.87 -2.27 -1.24
C ASN A 300 11.61 -1.65 -1.86
N ARG A 301 11.61 -0.31 -2.10
CA ARG A 301 10.48 0.46 -2.62
C ARG A 301 10.84 1.32 -3.83
N TRP A 302 11.88 0.93 -4.60
CA TRP A 302 12.31 1.63 -5.81
C TRP A 302 12.68 0.66 -6.92
N VAL A 303 12.69 1.16 -8.15
CA VAL A 303 12.88 0.31 -9.34
C VAL A 303 14.23 -0.43 -9.33
N GLY A 304 15.32 0.28 -9.07
CA GLY A 304 16.67 -0.32 -9.00
C GLY A 304 16.82 -1.38 -7.91
N GLY A 305 16.02 -1.29 -6.84
CA GLY A 305 16.00 -2.26 -5.75
C GLY A 305 15.20 -3.53 -6.05
N ALA A 306 14.42 -3.57 -7.12
CA ALA A 306 13.50 -4.68 -7.41
C ALA A 306 14.22 -6.03 -7.66
N ASP A 307 15.47 -6.02 -8.14
CA ASP A 307 16.20 -7.28 -8.37
C ASP A 307 16.49 -8.06 -7.08
N SER A 308 16.49 -7.40 -5.93
CA SER A 308 16.59 -8.07 -4.62
C SER A 308 15.45 -9.07 -4.38
N VAL A 309 14.27 -8.85 -4.95
CA VAL A 309 13.13 -9.76 -4.85
C VAL A 309 13.43 -11.07 -5.56
N ARG A 310 13.98 -11.03 -6.77
CA ARG A 310 14.41 -12.23 -7.51
C ARG A 310 15.55 -12.93 -6.80
N LYS A 311 16.58 -12.18 -6.39
CA LYS A 311 17.73 -12.73 -5.65
C LYS A 311 17.29 -13.42 -4.37
N GLY A 312 16.37 -12.82 -3.60
CA GLY A 312 15.84 -13.41 -2.38
C GLY A 312 15.18 -14.77 -2.61
N ALA A 313 14.42 -14.92 -3.70
CA ALA A 313 13.82 -16.21 -4.06
C ALA A 313 14.90 -17.26 -4.40
N VAL A 314 15.87 -16.91 -5.23
CA VAL A 314 16.98 -17.79 -5.61
C VAL A 314 17.78 -18.23 -4.38
N GLU A 315 18.11 -17.29 -3.48
CA GLU A 315 18.86 -17.59 -2.26
C GLU A 315 18.07 -18.48 -1.28
N ALA A 316 16.77 -18.21 -1.09
CA ALA A 316 15.91 -19.02 -0.23
C ALA A 316 15.83 -20.47 -0.76
N HIS A 317 15.61 -20.63 -2.06
CA HIS A 317 15.54 -21.96 -2.69
C HIS A 317 16.88 -22.71 -2.62
N ALA A 318 18.01 -22.01 -2.80
CA ALA A 318 19.34 -22.61 -2.63
C ALA A 318 19.57 -23.11 -1.19
N ASN A 319 18.93 -22.49 -0.20
CA ASN A 319 18.92 -22.92 1.20
C ASN A 319 17.81 -23.94 1.52
N GLY A 320 17.07 -24.45 0.52
CA GLY A 320 15.99 -25.41 0.70
C GLY A 320 14.74 -24.83 1.38
N ARG A 321 14.51 -23.52 1.30
CA ARG A 321 13.42 -22.80 1.97
C ARG A 321 12.51 -22.09 0.99
N LYS A 322 11.26 -21.83 1.41
CA LYS A 322 10.32 -21.02 0.68
C LYS A 322 10.68 -19.53 0.73
N TYR A 323 10.20 -18.77 -0.24
CA TYR A 323 10.34 -17.32 -0.25
C TYR A 323 9.00 -16.61 -0.39
N MET A 324 8.70 -15.73 0.55
CA MET A 324 7.59 -14.79 0.49
C MET A 324 8.13 -13.43 0.06
N ALA A 325 7.92 -13.09 -1.22
CA ALA A 325 8.50 -11.92 -1.86
C ALA A 325 7.82 -10.64 -1.40
N PRO A 326 8.56 -9.63 -0.91
CA PRO A 326 8.02 -8.32 -0.57
C PRO A 326 7.69 -7.52 -1.82
N ILE A 327 6.47 -6.99 -1.89
CA ILE A 327 5.99 -6.14 -2.98
C ILE A 327 5.42 -4.86 -2.40
N ALA A 328 5.92 -3.72 -2.82
CA ALA A 328 5.40 -2.41 -2.40
C ALA A 328 5.06 -1.54 -3.62
N PHE A 329 4.15 -0.58 -3.43
CA PHE A 329 3.88 0.43 -4.43
C PHE A 329 4.82 1.63 -4.25
N GLU A 330 4.81 2.24 -3.09
CA GLU A 330 5.72 3.32 -2.67
C GLU A 330 5.88 3.32 -1.16
N ASP A 331 6.76 4.18 -0.63
CA ASP A 331 6.88 4.47 0.79
C ASP A 331 7.17 5.97 0.94
N THR A 332 6.32 6.68 1.68
CA THR A 332 6.42 8.12 1.90
C THR A 332 6.10 8.45 3.36
N ARG A 333 7.07 8.99 4.07
CA ARG A 333 7.02 9.27 5.53
C ARG A 333 7.22 10.74 5.79
N ILE A 334 6.14 11.48 5.91
CA ILE A 334 6.20 12.94 6.13
C ILE A 334 6.91 13.27 7.44
N TYR A 335 6.58 12.54 8.52
CA TYR A 335 7.16 12.77 9.85
C TYR A 335 8.69 12.61 9.89
N ASP A 336 9.26 11.80 8.99
CA ASP A 336 10.70 11.59 8.85
C ASP A 336 11.34 12.48 7.76
N GLY A 337 10.53 13.22 6.98
CA GLY A 337 10.99 13.95 5.82
C GLY A 337 11.56 13.07 4.72
N ARG A 338 11.12 11.80 4.57
CA ARG A 338 11.69 10.81 3.66
C ARG A 338 10.65 10.20 2.71
N TYR A 339 11.11 9.84 1.53
CA TYR A 339 10.36 9.01 0.61
C TYR A 339 11.30 8.11 -0.22
N TRP A 340 10.77 7.00 -0.71
CA TRP A 340 11.44 6.14 -1.68
C TRP A 340 10.88 6.40 -3.06
N GLU A 341 11.75 6.54 -4.06
CA GLU A 341 11.31 6.87 -5.41
C GLU A 341 10.78 5.62 -6.14
N SER A 342 9.47 5.50 -6.23
CA SER A 342 8.82 4.38 -6.90
C SER A 342 8.67 4.54 -8.42
N SER A 343 9.00 5.72 -8.96
CA SER A 343 8.89 6.01 -10.40
C SER A 343 7.48 5.71 -10.94
N ASN A 344 6.47 6.35 -10.33
CA ASN A 344 5.06 6.13 -10.65
C ASN A 344 4.64 4.67 -10.34
N SER A 345 4.15 3.89 -11.30
CA SER A 345 3.85 2.46 -11.12
C SER A 345 5.09 1.55 -11.30
N GLY A 346 6.26 2.13 -11.54
CA GLY A 346 7.45 1.41 -11.97
C GLY A 346 7.97 0.39 -10.97
N ALA A 347 8.11 0.78 -9.70
CA ALA A 347 8.63 -0.10 -8.65
C ALA A 347 7.70 -1.30 -8.41
N LEU A 348 6.39 -1.07 -8.30
CA LEU A 348 5.40 -2.15 -8.15
C LEU A 348 5.51 -3.17 -9.29
N ARG A 349 5.52 -2.69 -10.54
CA ARG A 349 5.58 -3.57 -11.71
C ARG A 349 6.90 -4.35 -11.75
N ALA A 350 8.01 -3.67 -11.51
CA ALA A 350 9.33 -4.30 -11.49
C ALA A 350 9.42 -5.38 -10.40
N MET A 351 8.97 -5.12 -9.18
CA MET A 351 9.00 -6.11 -8.09
C MET A 351 8.13 -7.33 -8.41
N MET A 352 6.93 -7.13 -8.95
CA MET A 352 6.06 -8.22 -9.37
C MET A 352 6.69 -9.10 -10.46
N GLU A 353 7.30 -8.48 -11.48
CA GLU A 353 8.01 -9.20 -12.53
C GLU A 353 9.23 -9.96 -12.00
N LYS A 354 9.96 -9.38 -11.05
CA LYS A 354 11.10 -10.03 -10.38
C LYS A 354 10.65 -11.19 -9.47
N ALA A 355 9.52 -11.07 -8.78
CA ALA A 355 8.95 -12.17 -8.01
C ALA A 355 8.55 -13.36 -8.90
N ILE A 356 7.95 -13.08 -10.08
CA ILE A 356 7.60 -14.10 -11.07
C ILE A 356 8.86 -14.74 -11.65
N ALA A 357 9.84 -13.92 -12.05
CA ALA A 357 11.10 -14.40 -12.65
C ALA A 357 11.99 -15.19 -11.66
N GLY A 358 11.89 -14.89 -10.36
CA GLY A 358 12.58 -15.63 -9.30
C GLY A 358 11.84 -16.87 -8.82
N ASP A 359 10.68 -17.14 -9.38
CA ASP A 359 9.79 -18.24 -8.98
C ASP A 359 9.40 -18.19 -7.49
N ALA A 360 9.23 -17.00 -6.92
CA ALA A 360 8.82 -16.85 -5.52
C ALA A 360 7.59 -17.69 -5.20
N ASP A 361 7.53 -18.26 -3.99
CA ASP A 361 6.42 -19.14 -3.58
C ASP A 361 5.20 -18.32 -3.15
N TRP A 362 5.42 -17.24 -2.41
CA TRP A 362 4.38 -16.37 -1.90
C TRP A 362 4.72 -14.90 -2.17
N LEU A 363 3.69 -14.04 -2.13
CA LEU A 363 3.83 -12.58 -2.12
C LEU A 363 3.39 -12.04 -0.76
N ALA A 364 4.10 -11.02 -0.27
CA ALA A 364 3.69 -10.14 0.82
C ALA A 364 3.60 -8.71 0.29
N LEU A 365 2.39 -8.19 0.13
CA LEU A 365 2.19 -6.78 -0.22
C LEU A 365 2.44 -5.92 1.02
N ILE A 366 3.33 -4.96 0.93
CA ILE A 366 3.78 -4.09 2.01
C ILE A 366 3.26 -2.68 1.74
N THR A 367 2.21 -2.22 2.43
CA THR A 367 1.26 -2.94 3.28
C THR A 367 -0.12 -2.91 2.65
N TRP A 368 -1.15 -3.49 3.29
CA TRP A 368 -2.53 -3.26 2.88
C TRP A 368 -2.93 -1.80 3.10
N ASN A 369 -2.72 -1.26 4.32
CA ASN A 369 -3.36 -0.04 4.79
C ASN A 369 -2.51 0.83 5.75
N ASP A 370 -1.19 0.77 5.72
CA ASP A 370 -0.39 1.74 6.48
C ASP A 370 -0.30 3.06 5.74
N TYR A 371 -1.27 3.95 5.98
CA TYR A 371 -1.40 5.26 5.32
C TYR A 371 -0.36 6.29 5.76
N THR A 372 0.49 5.96 6.73
CA THR A 372 1.62 6.80 7.13
C THR A 372 2.91 6.47 6.38
N GLU A 373 2.98 5.30 5.72
CA GLU A 373 4.18 4.82 5.05
C GLU A 373 3.89 4.31 3.64
N SER A 374 3.22 3.14 3.53
CA SER A 374 3.03 2.40 2.28
C SER A 374 1.72 1.63 2.30
N TRP A 375 0.88 1.75 1.28
CA TRP A 375 -0.39 1.02 1.19
C TRP A 375 -0.75 0.66 -0.24
N VAL A 376 -1.50 -0.41 -0.42
CA VAL A 376 -1.99 -0.90 -1.71
C VAL A 376 -3.51 -1.02 -1.78
N ALA A 377 -4.21 -0.89 -0.65
CA ALA A 377 -5.66 -0.90 -0.60
C ALA A 377 -6.26 0.20 -1.49
N PRO A 378 -7.43 -0.01 -2.08
CA PRO A 378 -8.16 1.06 -2.75
C PRO A 378 -8.35 2.27 -1.83
N SER A 379 -8.01 3.46 -2.31
CA SER A 379 -7.95 4.67 -1.50
C SER A 379 -8.51 5.90 -2.22
N LYS A 380 -8.79 6.96 -1.48
CA LYS A 380 -9.33 8.20 -2.05
C LYS A 380 -8.36 8.82 -3.07
N GLY A 381 -7.05 8.78 -2.80
CA GLY A 381 -6.03 9.39 -3.64
C GLY A 381 -5.63 8.56 -4.87
N ARG A 382 -5.97 7.25 -4.90
CA ARG A 382 -5.55 6.32 -5.97
C ARG A 382 -6.69 5.54 -6.62
N GLY A 383 -7.92 5.62 -6.08
CA GLY A 383 -9.02 4.79 -6.55
C GLY A 383 -8.64 3.31 -6.53
N TYR A 384 -8.86 2.64 -7.64
CA TYR A 384 -8.50 1.23 -7.83
C TYR A 384 -7.26 1.01 -8.71
N ALA A 385 -6.55 2.06 -9.15
CA ALA A 385 -5.47 1.94 -10.13
C ALA A 385 -4.34 0.99 -9.67
N VAL A 386 -3.90 1.11 -8.42
CA VAL A 386 -2.90 0.22 -7.80
C VAL A 386 -3.46 -1.19 -7.65
N ALA A 387 -4.68 -1.32 -7.12
CA ALA A 387 -5.34 -2.61 -6.89
C ALA A 387 -5.56 -3.40 -8.19
N ASP A 388 -6.00 -2.75 -9.27
CA ASP A 388 -6.22 -3.38 -10.56
C ASP A 388 -4.89 -3.82 -11.21
N THR A 389 -3.83 -3.02 -11.05
CA THR A 389 -2.47 -3.40 -11.47
C THR A 389 -1.99 -4.63 -10.71
N ILE A 390 -2.17 -4.67 -9.39
CA ILE A 390 -1.83 -5.83 -8.56
C ILE A 390 -2.65 -7.06 -8.98
N ALA A 391 -3.95 -6.92 -9.23
CA ALA A 391 -4.81 -8.02 -9.67
C ALA A 391 -4.32 -8.68 -10.97
N TYR A 392 -3.82 -7.88 -11.93
CA TYR A 392 -3.20 -8.39 -13.15
C TYR A 392 -1.96 -9.26 -12.85
N TYR A 393 -1.05 -8.72 -12.07
CA TYR A 393 0.19 -9.42 -11.73
C TYR A 393 -0.03 -10.62 -10.81
N THR A 394 -0.96 -10.54 -9.86
CA THR A 394 -1.31 -11.66 -8.98
C THR A 394 -1.93 -12.81 -9.77
N SER A 395 -2.79 -12.51 -10.76
CA SER A 395 -3.30 -13.52 -11.67
C SER A 395 -2.17 -14.19 -12.46
N TRP A 396 -1.21 -13.42 -13.00
CA TRP A 396 -0.04 -13.96 -13.70
C TRP A 396 0.84 -14.77 -12.76
N PHE A 397 1.20 -14.24 -11.59
CA PHE A 397 2.02 -14.92 -10.59
C PHE A 397 1.46 -16.30 -10.22
N LYS A 398 0.16 -16.37 -9.95
CA LYS A 398 -0.50 -17.60 -9.48
C LYS A 398 -0.76 -18.63 -10.57
N THR A 399 -1.06 -18.18 -11.78
CA THR A 399 -1.37 -19.06 -12.92
C THR A 399 -0.15 -19.41 -13.78
N GLY A 400 0.97 -18.68 -13.60
CA GLY A 400 2.16 -18.81 -14.46
C GLY A 400 1.99 -18.21 -15.85
N LYS A 401 0.83 -17.63 -16.17
CA LYS A 401 0.51 -17.10 -17.51
C LYS A 401 0.04 -15.65 -17.39
N ARG A 402 0.52 -14.78 -18.29
CA ARG A 402 0.00 -13.42 -18.42
C ARG A 402 -1.48 -13.49 -18.78
N PRO A 403 -2.37 -12.80 -18.04
CA PRO A 403 -3.77 -12.70 -18.41
C PRO A 403 -3.93 -12.03 -19.78
N SER A 404 -4.80 -12.56 -20.64
CA SER A 404 -5.14 -11.94 -21.92
C SER A 404 -5.92 -10.63 -21.68
N LEU A 405 -5.62 -9.61 -22.47
CA LEU A 405 -6.35 -8.35 -22.42
C LEU A 405 -7.62 -8.46 -23.24
N VAL A 406 -8.76 -8.17 -22.62
CA VAL A 406 -10.11 -8.34 -23.23
C VAL A 406 -10.81 -7.01 -23.46
N ARG A 407 -10.29 -5.92 -22.90
CA ARG A 407 -10.73 -4.54 -23.12
C ARG A 407 -9.63 -3.55 -22.79
N ASP A 408 -9.83 -2.29 -23.14
CA ASP A 408 -8.89 -1.23 -22.81
C ASP A 408 -9.13 -0.71 -21.40
N ALA A 409 -8.05 -0.32 -20.71
CA ALA A 409 -8.08 0.49 -19.50
C ALA A 409 -6.92 1.47 -19.49
N LEU A 410 -7.19 2.67 -19.00
CA LEU A 410 -6.23 3.74 -18.82
C LEU A 410 -6.14 4.08 -17.34
N TYR A 411 -4.92 4.13 -16.81
CA TYR A 411 -4.64 4.59 -15.45
C TYR A 411 -3.56 5.66 -15.50
N TYR A 412 -3.75 6.75 -14.74
CA TYR A 412 -2.69 7.73 -14.55
C TYR A 412 -2.01 7.56 -13.20
N PHE A 413 -0.71 7.93 -13.16
CA PHE A 413 0.06 8.05 -11.94
C PHE A 413 0.92 9.32 -12.02
N HIS A 414 0.82 10.22 -11.05
CA HIS A 414 1.71 11.36 -10.89
C HIS A 414 1.58 11.98 -9.50
N ARG A 415 2.55 12.78 -9.09
CA ARG A 415 2.47 13.58 -7.88
C ARG A 415 1.65 14.85 -8.09
N SER A 416 1.17 15.44 -6.99
CA SER A 416 0.46 16.73 -7.00
C SER A 416 1.39 17.94 -7.29
N HIS A 417 2.70 17.74 -7.25
CA HIS A 417 3.74 18.73 -7.56
C HIS A 417 5.07 18.01 -7.88
N ARG A 418 6.02 18.73 -8.46
CA ARG A 418 7.38 18.23 -8.64
C ARG A 418 8.08 18.11 -7.29
N THR A 419 9.06 17.20 -7.18
CA THR A 419 9.82 17.01 -5.93
C THR A 419 10.66 18.23 -5.54
N ASP A 420 10.98 19.09 -6.51
CA ASP A 420 11.71 20.35 -6.35
C ASP A 420 10.78 21.59 -6.31
N ALA A 421 9.47 21.41 -6.18
CA ALA A 421 8.55 22.53 -6.09
C ALA A 421 8.80 23.35 -4.82
N PRO A 422 8.78 24.70 -4.92
CA PRO A 422 8.87 25.56 -3.75
C PRO A 422 7.76 25.26 -2.73
N TYR A 423 8.12 25.25 -1.45
CA TYR A 423 7.20 25.03 -0.34
C TYR A 423 7.40 26.06 0.76
N ASP A 424 6.49 26.13 1.73
CA ASP A 424 6.55 27.10 2.84
C ASP A 424 7.45 26.57 3.96
N THR A 425 8.67 27.08 4.04
CA THR A 425 9.67 26.68 5.05
C THR A 425 9.33 27.12 6.47
N SER A 426 8.36 28.02 6.66
CA SER A 426 7.87 28.39 7.99
C SER A 426 6.94 27.33 8.58
N LEU A 427 6.26 26.57 7.72
CA LEU A 427 5.32 25.51 8.08
C LEU A 427 5.92 24.11 7.98
N GLN A 428 6.80 23.87 7.02
CA GLN A 428 7.55 22.61 6.88
C GLN A 428 9.04 22.87 7.11
N GLN A 429 9.59 22.40 8.23
CA GLN A 429 10.99 22.66 8.61
C GLN A 429 11.98 21.68 7.96
N ILE A 430 11.56 20.45 7.67
CA ILE A 430 12.40 19.42 7.06
C ILE A 430 11.91 19.18 5.63
N ALA A 431 12.80 19.41 4.67
CA ALA A 431 12.54 19.06 3.27
C ALA A 431 12.41 17.56 3.11
N MET A 432 11.48 17.14 2.27
CA MET A 432 11.37 15.74 1.87
C MET A 432 12.57 15.33 1.00
N HIS A 433 13.23 14.24 1.33
CA HIS A 433 14.38 13.72 0.59
C HIS A 433 14.25 12.23 0.26
N ILE A 434 14.95 11.80 -0.76
CA ILE A 434 15.00 10.38 -1.15
C ILE A 434 15.81 9.61 -0.10
N ALA A 435 15.19 8.60 0.51
CA ALA A 435 15.83 7.77 1.53
C ALA A 435 16.86 6.80 0.90
N ASN A 436 16.45 6.15 -0.18
CA ASN A 436 17.28 5.24 -0.96
C ASN A 436 16.75 5.14 -2.40
N GLY A 437 17.60 4.71 -3.33
CA GLY A 437 17.21 4.32 -4.64
C GLY A 437 17.62 5.27 -5.75
N ASP A 438 16.83 5.26 -6.82
CA ASP A 438 17.08 6.04 -8.02
C ASP A 438 16.77 7.53 -7.77
N GLY A 439 17.24 8.41 -8.63
CA GLY A 439 16.94 9.83 -8.55
C GLY A 439 15.45 10.15 -8.70
N ALA A 440 15.04 11.35 -8.29
CA ALA A 440 13.65 11.79 -8.32
C ALA A 440 13.02 11.69 -9.72
N SER A 441 11.82 11.13 -9.80
CA SER A 441 11.03 11.05 -11.02
C SER A 441 9.90 12.07 -10.99
N ASN A 442 10.07 13.17 -11.73
CA ASN A 442 9.05 14.21 -11.92
C ASN A 442 8.28 13.94 -13.22
N LYS A 443 7.54 12.81 -13.27
CA LYS A 443 6.84 12.36 -14.48
C LYS A 443 5.35 12.14 -14.24
N VAL A 444 4.55 12.39 -15.29
CA VAL A 444 3.17 11.92 -15.44
C VAL A 444 3.22 10.63 -16.24
N GLU A 445 2.70 9.54 -15.69
CA GLU A 445 2.59 8.25 -16.36
C GLU A 445 1.13 7.98 -16.77
N LEU A 446 0.97 7.50 -17.99
CA LEU A 446 -0.21 6.79 -18.47
C LEU A 446 0.13 5.30 -18.56
N LEU A 447 -0.39 4.50 -17.64
CA LEU A 447 -0.33 3.05 -17.69
C LEU A 447 -1.58 2.56 -18.43
N ALA A 448 -1.39 2.02 -19.63
CA ALA A 448 -2.48 1.54 -20.48
C ALA A 448 -2.45 0.02 -20.60
N PHE A 449 -3.61 -0.59 -20.45
CA PHE A 449 -3.86 -1.98 -20.82
C PHE A 449 -4.65 -1.94 -22.13
N LEU A 450 -4.07 -2.43 -23.21
CA LEU A 450 -4.63 -2.28 -24.56
C LEU A 450 -5.01 -3.64 -25.14
N SER A 451 -6.27 -3.80 -25.52
CA SER A 451 -6.77 -5.00 -26.21
C SER A 451 -6.40 -5.06 -27.70
N ALA A 452 -5.97 -3.93 -28.28
CA ALA A 452 -5.53 -3.79 -29.65
C ALA A 452 -4.55 -2.60 -29.79
N PRO A 453 -3.79 -2.47 -30.91
CA PRO A 453 -2.94 -1.32 -31.19
C PRO A 453 -3.68 0.01 -31.08
N GLY A 454 -2.96 1.10 -30.79
CA GLY A 454 -3.52 2.43 -30.69
C GLY A 454 -2.46 3.48 -30.38
N LYS A 455 -2.87 4.74 -30.34
CA LYS A 455 -2.04 5.88 -29.97
C LYS A 455 -2.41 6.37 -28.59
N LEU A 456 -1.46 6.42 -27.69
CA LEU A 456 -1.60 7.05 -26.38
C LEU A 456 -1.25 8.52 -26.46
N VAL A 457 -2.02 9.36 -25.78
CA VAL A 457 -1.83 10.80 -25.71
C VAL A 457 -1.84 11.26 -24.27
N ILE A 458 -0.87 12.10 -23.90
CA ILE A 458 -0.84 12.83 -22.62
C ILE A 458 -0.85 14.33 -22.97
N LYS A 459 -1.81 15.07 -22.38
CA LYS A 459 -1.93 16.53 -22.54
C LYS A 459 -1.71 17.20 -21.19
N GLN A 460 -0.86 18.23 -21.16
CA GLN A 460 -0.59 19.06 -19.98
C GLN A 460 -0.58 20.53 -20.41
N GLY A 461 -1.72 21.23 -20.22
CA GLY A 461 -1.92 22.56 -20.78
C GLY A 461 -1.78 22.54 -22.32
N GLY A 462 -0.90 23.38 -22.86
CA GLY A 462 -0.61 23.41 -24.29
C GLY A 462 0.34 22.32 -24.79
N THR A 463 0.93 21.51 -23.89
CA THR A 463 1.87 20.45 -24.26
C THR A 463 1.14 19.15 -24.57
N VAL A 464 1.38 18.58 -25.74
CA VAL A 464 0.82 17.29 -26.17
C VAL A 464 1.97 16.31 -26.46
N SER A 465 1.94 15.17 -25.79
CA SER A 465 2.90 14.07 -26.01
C SER A 465 2.15 12.83 -26.49
N THR A 466 2.73 12.10 -27.43
CA THR A 466 2.09 10.91 -28.01
C THR A 466 3.03 9.72 -28.03
N LYS A 467 2.45 8.51 -28.01
CA LYS A 467 3.16 7.24 -28.17
C LYS A 467 2.31 6.28 -28.99
N ASP A 468 2.82 5.85 -30.14
CA ASP A 468 2.19 4.79 -30.91
C ASP A 468 2.49 3.44 -30.29
N VAL A 469 1.47 2.61 -30.18
CA VAL A 469 1.51 1.25 -29.65
C VAL A 469 1.05 0.29 -30.74
N THR A 470 1.95 -0.59 -31.15
CA THR A 470 1.76 -1.45 -32.34
C THR A 470 1.14 -2.82 -32.01
N ALA A 471 1.01 -3.17 -30.73
CA ALA A 471 0.44 -4.45 -30.31
C ALA A 471 -0.42 -4.31 -29.07
N ALA A 472 -1.34 -5.26 -28.85
CA ALA A 472 -2.04 -5.42 -27.58
C ALA A 472 -1.03 -5.69 -26.45
N GLY A 473 -1.26 -5.13 -25.26
CA GLY A 473 -0.37 -5.30 -24.12
C GLY A 473 -0.53 -4.22 -23.05
N MET A 474 0.13 -4.43 -21.94
CA MET A 474 0.30 -3.40 -20.91
C MET A 474 1.47 -2.49 -21.31
N VAL A 475 1.21 -1.19 -21.39
CA VAL A 475 2.17 -0.18 -21.84
C VAL A 475 2.25 0.96 -20.84
N SER A 476 3.45 1.31 -20.42
CA SER A 476 3.73 2.55 -19.68
C SER A 476 4.22 3.62 -20.64
N PHE A 477 3.61 4.80 -20.54
CA PHE A 477 4.00 5.99 -21.25
C PHE A 477 4.14 7.13 -20.25
N ALA A 478 5.36 7.64 -20.04
CA ALA A 478 5.64 8.65 -19.05
C ALA A 478 6.37 9.84 -19.65
N VAL A 479 5.93 11.06 -19.28
CA VAL A 479 6.47 12.34 -19.76
C VAL A 479 6.75 13.26 -18.56
N ALA A 480 7.58 14.29 -18.75
CA ALA A 480 7.89 15.26 -17.70
C ALA A 480 6.61 15.98 -17.22
N MET A 481 6.52 16.24 -15.91
CA MET A 481 5.45 17.03 -15.31
C MET A 481 5.55 18.49 -15.74
N VAL A 482 4.41 19.09 -16.11
CA VAL A 482 4.27 20.53 -16.39
C VAL A 482 3.49 21.19 -15.25
N PRO A 483 4.17 21.95 -14.36
CA PRO A 483 3.51 22.65 -13.26
C PRO A 483 2.43 23.63 -13.72
N GLY A 484 1.39 23.82 -12.91
CA GLY A 484 0.24 24.68 -13.22
C GLY A 484 -0.80 24.02 -14.13
N THR A 485 -0.68 22.72 -14.43
CA THR A 485 -1.61 22.02 -15.33
C THR A 485 -2.33 20.87 -14.64
N THR A 486 -3.45 20.44 -15.22
CA THR A 486 -4.13 19.19 -14.86
C THR A 486 -4.02 18.24 -16.05
N PRO A 487 -3.29 17.11 -15.93
CA PRO A 487 -3.09 16.18 -17.04
C PRO A 487 -4.38 15.54 -17.53
N SER A 488 -4.47 15.34 -18.85
CA SER A 488 -5.50 14.50 -19.46
C SER A 488 -4.88 13.49 -20.42
N PHE A 489 -5.60 12.41 -20.65
CA PHE A 489 -5.10 11.21 -21.31
C PHE A 489 -6.11 10.70 -22.33
N GLU A 490 -5.62 10.22 -23.46
CA GLU A 490 -6.47 9.63 -24.48
C GLU A 490 -5.85 8.35 -25.05
N LEU A 491 -6.71 7.42 -25.41
CA LEU A 491 -6.42 6.35 -26.35
C LEU A 491 -7.13 6.68 -27.66
N GLN A 492 -6.38 6.70 -28.75
CA GLN A 492 -6.89 6.98 -30.08
C GLN A 492 -6.67 5.77 -31.00
N ARG A 493 -7.66 5.53 -31.89
CA ARG A 493 -7.58 4.54 -32.98
C ARG A 493 -8.21 5.13 -34.25
N ALA A 494 -7.56 4.93 -35.38
CA ALA A 494 -8.01 5.51 -36.67
C ALA A 494 -8.36 7.01 -36.58
N GLY A 495 -7.56 7.79 -35.85
CA GLY A 495 -7.75 9.22 -35.65
C GLY A 495 -8.87 9.63 -34.69
N LYS A 496 -9.59 8.66 -34.08
CA LYS A 496 -10.70 8.94 -33.14
C LYS A 496 -10.30 8.61 -31.72
N VAL A 497 -10.76 9.40 -30.75
CA VAL A 497 -10.63 9.11 -29.32
C VAL A 497 -11.59 7.97 -28.95
N VAL A 498 -11.06 6.84 -28.50
CA VAL A 498 -11.85 5.67 -28.08
C VAL A 498 -11.99 5.59 -26.56
N GLN A 499 -11.07 6.19 -25.82
CA GLN A 499 -11.19 6.39 -24.37
C GLN A 499 -10.47 7.67 -23.97
N ALA A 500 -11.07 8.45 -23.06
CA ALA A 500 -10.48 9.63 -22.47
C ALA A 500 -10.52 9.55 -20.94
N LEU A 501 -9.53 10.14 -20.30
CA LEU A 501 -9.38 10.18 -18.85
C LEU A 501 -8.74 11.52 -18.47
N GLN A 502 -9.25 12.18 -17.43
CA GLN A 502 -8.61 13.36 -16.85
C GLN A 502 -8.18 13.08 -15.42
N SER A 503 -7.00 13.56 -15.06
CA SER A 503 -6.56 13.51 -13.66
C SER A 503 -7.50 14.33 -12.77
N LYS A 504 -7.80 13.81 -11.59
CA LYS A 504 -8.52 14.54 -10.53
C LYS A 504 -7.59 15.48 -9.75
N VAL A 505 -6.28 15.46 -10.02
CA VAL A 505 -5.27 16.15 -9.25
C VAL A 505 -4.47 17.09 -10.16
N PRO A 506 -4.45 18.41 -9.89
CA PRO A 506 -3.59 19.34 -10.61
C PRO A 506 -2.13 19.18 -10.17
N ILE A 507 -1.21 19.52 -11.06
CA ILE A 507 0.23 19.65 -10.77
C ILE A 507 0.49 21.08 -10.33
N LYS A 508 0.62 21.30 -9.03
CA LYS A 508 0.88 22.60 -8.43
C LYS A 508 2.33 23.06 -8.70
N ALA A 509 2.49 24.35 -9.04
CA ALA A 509 3.83 24.95 -9.21
C ALA A 509 4.50 25.27 -7.85
N LYS A 510 3.71 25.52 -6.81
CA LYS A 510 4.12 25.82 -5.43
C LYS A 510 3.15 25.12 -4.47
N VAL A 511 3.64 24.70 -3.32
CA VAL A 511 2.84 24.03 -2.28
C VAL A 511 3.12 24.64 -0.90
N THR A 512 2.23 24.42 0.06
CA THR A 512 2.46 24.75 1.47
C THR A 512 3.35 23.68 2.11
N HIS A 513 2.98 22.41 1.90
CA HIS A 513 3.76 21.24 2.33
C HIS A 513 4.06 20.33 1.13
N GLN A 514 5.23 19.73 1.16
CA GLN A 514 5.60 18.72 0.17
C GLN A 514 4.84 17.42 0.41
N ASP A 515 4.23 16.93 -0.66
CA ASP A 515 3.50 15.65 -0.72
C ASP A 515 4.14 14.78 -1.80
N MET A 516 4.98 13.83 -1.39
CA MET A 516 5.70 12.96 -2.33
C MET A 516 4.90 11.73 -2.75
N MET A 517 3.65 11.61 -2.31
CA MET A 517 2.76 10.52 -2.68
C MET A 517 2.37 10.58 -4.15
N TYR A 518 2.39 9.45 -4.82
CA TYR A 518 1.80 9.30 -6.15
C TYR A 518 0.28 9.19 -6.07
N ARG A 519 -0.40 10.10 -6.75
CA ARG A 519 -1.85 10.07 -6.99
C ARG A 519 -2.13 9.24 -8.23
N ALA A 520 -3.26 8.55 -8.24
CA ALA A 520 -3.64 7.69 -9.35
C ALA A 520 -5.15 7.67 -9.56
N GLY A 521 -5.56 7.18 -10.70
CA GLY A 521 -6.97 6.99 -11.04
C GLY A 521 -7.14 6.42 -12.44
N GLY A 522 -8.39 6.21 -12.83
CA GLY A 522 -8.73 5.64 -14.13
C GLY A 522 -9.37 4.26 -14.02
N GLY A 523 -9.35 3.52 -15.12
CA GLY A 523 -9.97 2.21 -15.27
C GLY A 523 -10.40 1.92 -16.70
N THR A 524 -11.30 0.95 -16.87
CA THR A 524 -11.96 0.68 -18.16
C THR A 524 -12.95 1.77 -18.49
N ALA A 525 -13.32 1.91 -19.75
CA ALA A 525 -14.30 2.91 -20.19
C ALA A 525 -15.66 2.83 -19.47
N CYS A 526 -16.02 1.65 -18.97
CA CYS A 526 -17.25 1.40 -18.23
C CYS A 526 -17.10 1.46 -16.70
N GLY A 527 -15.88 1.48 -16.18
CA GLY A 527 -15.56 1.45 -14.75
C GLY A 527 -15.43 2.83 -14.09
N GLY A 528 -15.71 3.89 -14.82
CA GLY A 528 -15.49 5.27 -14.38
C GLY A 528 -16.55 5.84 -13.42
N LYS A 529 -17.10 5.04 -12.49
CA LYS A 529 -17.85 5.54 -11.34
C LYS A 529 -17.16 5.07 -10.06
N ALA A 530 -16.15 5.81 -9.66
CA ALA A 530 -15.66 5.86 -8.28
C ALA A 530 -15.43 7.32 -7.90
#